data_9bf4da3580de0697e922a3942ecc6fdc
#
_entry.id   9bf4da3580de0697e922a3942ecc6fdc
#
_cell.length_a   1.000
_cell.length_b   1.000
_cell.length_c   1.000
_cell.angle_alpha   90.00
_cell.angle_beta   90.00
_cell.angle_gamma   90.00
#
_symmetry.space_group_name_H-M   'P 1'
#
loop_
_entity.id
_entity.type
_entity.pdbx_description
1 polymer ?
#
loop_
_entity_poly.entity_id
_entity_poly.type
_entity_poly.pdbx_seq_one_letter_code
_entity_poly.pdbx_strand_id
1 'polypeptide(L)'
;RMTDSSIIKVISMVKMPAEVRETLEKQKPLPIATASRSGVPNVVFVGLMKIIDDETIMLVDNFFYKTARNLAENPKIAMVCYNSETKKSFQIKGDVTVSKEGKDFEAMRAWVHGINNKLPAKSCAMVKVTEIYNAMWGPAAGKQIA
;
A
#
# COMPACT_ATOMS: atom_id res chain seq x y z
N ARG A 1 29.33 -0.82 18.34
CA ARG A 1 29.08 -0.68 17.84
C ARG A 1 28.40 -0.60 17.10
N MET A 2 28.32 -0.58 17.06
CA MET A 2 27.82 -0.54 16.06
C MET A 2 27.11 -0.20 15.69
N THR A 3 27.20 -0.12 15.64
CA THR A 3 26.65 0.09 15.05
C THR A 3 26.04 0.41 14.49
N ASP A 4 26.18 0.55 14.41
CA ASP A 4 25.64 0.96 13.67
C ASP A 4 25.11 0.76 12.97
N SER A 5 25.26 0.35 12.99
CA SER A 5 24.81 0.17 12.23
C SER A 5 23.89 0.11 11.92
N SER A 6 23.93 -0.17 12.17
CA SER A 6 23.15 -0.07 11.79
C SER A 6 22.42 -0.01 11.49
N ILE A 7 22.57 -0.19 11.75
CA ILE A 7 22.02 0.29 11.54
C ILE A 7 21.46 0.59 10.55
N ILE A 8 21.90 0.47 10.08
CA ILE A 8 21.50 0.69 9.06
C ILE A 8 20.54 -0.08 8.61
N LYS A 9 19.83 0.04 8.84
CA LYS A 9 19.03 -0.56 8.41
C LYS A 9 18.57 -0.28 7.32
N VAL A 10 18.88 -0.67 6.79
CA VAL A 10 18.41 -0.63 5.61
C VAL A 10 17.05 -1.05 5.54
N ILE A 11 16.28 -0.25 5.04
CA ILE A 11 15.01 -0.58 4.86
C ILE A 11 14.95 -1.43 3.68
N SER A 12 14.72 -2.67 3.84
CA SER A 12 14.62 -3.50 2.75
C SER A 12 13.32 -3.27 2.05
N MET A 13 13.35 -2.81 0.84
CA MET A 13 12.22 -2.84 -0.04
C MET A 13 12.16 -4.19 -0.69
N VAL A 14 10.95 -4.72 -0.82
CA VAL A 14 10.71 -6.06 -1.29
C VAL A 14 10.04 -6.01 -2.65
N LYS A 15 10.54 -6.81 -3.58
CA LYS A 15 9.94 -6.91 -4.90
C LYS A 15 8.74 -7.84 -4.86
N MET A 16 7.63 -7.39 -5.39
CA MET A 16 6.43 -8.20 -5.49
C MET A 16 6.58 -9.21 -6.63
N PRO A 17 6.46 -10.51 -6.34
CA PRO A 17 6.41 -11.50 -7.42
C PRO A 17 5.21 -11.26 -8.34
N ALA A 18 5.27 -11.79 -9.55
CA ALA A 18 4.22 -11.60 -10.55
C ALA A 18 2.85 -12.01 -10.02
N GLU A 19 2.76 -13.13 -9.29
CA GLU A 19 1.47 -13.59 -8.75
C GLU A 19 0.88 -12.62 -7.73
N VAL A 20 1.71 -11.93 -6.97
CA VAL A 20 1.26 -10.92 -6.02
C VAL A 20 0.71 -9.72 -6.76
N ARG A 21 1.45 -9.24 -7.78
CA ARG A 21 1.01 -8.11 -8.58
C ARG A 21 -0.32 -8.41 -9.29
N GLU A 22 -0.44 -9.60 -9.87
CA GLU A 22 -1.67 -10.00 -10.57
C GLU A 22 -2.85 -10.04 -9.62
N THR A 23 -2.65 -10.60 -8.42
CA THR A 23 -3.72 -10.67 -7.42
C THR A 23 -4.11 -9.28 -6.94
N LEU A 24 -3.12 -8.43 -6.70
CA LEU A 24 -3.36 -7.05 -6.26
C LEU A 24 -4.15 -6.27 -7.31
N GLU A 25 -3.82 -6.42 -8.59
CA GLU A 25 -4.52 -5.72 -9.66
C GLU A 25 -5.98 -6.15 -9.81
N LYS A 26 -6.32 -7.35 -9.39
CA LYS A 26 -7.69 -7.83 -9.44
C LYS A 26 -8.52 -7.37 -8.24
N GLN A 27 -7.89 -6.83 -7.22
CA GLN A 27 -8.60 -6.44 -6.00
C GLN A 27 -9.12 -5.00 -6.15
N LYS A 28 -10.38 -4.86 -6.43
CA LYS A 28 -11.05 -3.56 -6.55
C LYS A 28 -12.41 -3.63 -5.87
N PRO A 29 -12.68 -2.80 -4.88
CA PRO A 29 -11.74 -1.85 -4.24
C PRO A 29 -10.75 -2.58 -3.33
N LEU A 30 -9.67 -1.89 -3.01
CA LEU A 30 -8.58 -2.47 -2.22
C LEU A 30 -8.76 -2.11 -0.74
N PRO A 31 -8.86 -3.10 0.17
CA PRO A 31 -8.90 -2.81 1.60
C PRO A 31 -7.50 -2.49 2.11
N ILE A 32 -7.40 -1.38 2.82
CA ILE A 32 -6.15 -0.96 3.44
C ILE A 32 -6.37 -0.71 4.92
N ALA A 33 -5.36 -1.00 5.72
CA ALA A 33 -5.39 -0.82 7.16
C ALA A 33 -4.28 0.14 7.57
N THR A 34 -4.62 1.07 8.45
CA THR A 34 -3.68 2.00 9.06
C THR A 34 -3.94 2.01 10.56
N ALA A 35 -3.09 2.66 11.31
CA ALA A 35 -3.29 2.79 12.76
C ALA A 35 -2.89 4.18 13.20
N SER A 36 -3.53 4.65 14.27
CA SER A 36 -3.14 5.91 14.88
C SER A 36 -1.79 5.73 15.58
N ARG A 37 -1.20 6.84 16.04
CA ARG A 37 0.05 6.78 16.79
C ARG A 37 -0.10 5.92 18.05
N SER A 38 -1.28 5.90 18.65
CA SER A 38 -1.54 5.09 19.85
C SER A 38 -1.97 3.67 19.53
N GLY A 39 -1.99 3.30 18.26
CA GLY A 39 -2.26 1.92 17.85
C GLY A 39 -3.72 1.58 17.57
N VAL A 40 -4.61 2.59 17.48
CA VAL A 40 -6.01 2.31 17.15
C VAL A 40 -6.12 1.93 15.68
N PRO A 41 -6.61 0.73 15.36
CA PRO A 41 -6.65 0.28 13.97
C PRO A 41 -7.78 0.93 13.19
N ASN A 42 -7.59 1.02 11.90
CA ASN A 42 -8.55 1.60 10.97
C ASN A 42 -8.44 0.88 9.64
N VAL A 43 -9.57 0.56 9.03
CA VAL A 43 -9.59 -0.09 7.73
C VAL A 43 -10.64 0.57 6.85
N VAL A 44 -10.26 0.81 5.59
CA VAL A 44 -11.15 1.39 4.58
C VAL A 44 -10.86 0.77 3.24
N PHE A 45 -11.77 0.94 2.29
CA PHE A 45 -11.51 0.59 0.90
C PHE A 45 -10.93 1.80 0.16
N VAL A 46 -9.98 1.52 -0.74
CA VAL A 46 -9.44 2.52 -1.67
C VAL A 46 -9.88 2.14 -3.07
N GLY A 47 -10.50 3.08 -3.76
CA GLY A 47 -11.04 2.81 -5.09
C GLY A 47 -10.00 2.85 -6.20
N LEU A 48 -9.00 3.72 -6.10
CA LEU A 48 -7.99 3.87 -7.14
C LEU A 48 -6.60 3.61 -6.59
N MET A 49 -5.92 2.69 -7.23
CA MET A 49 -4.57 2.28 -6.88
C MET A 49 -3.84 1.94 -8.18
N LYS A 50 -2.53 2.12 -8.19
CA LYS A 50 -1.72 1.79 -9.35
C LYS A 50 -0.40 1.20 -8.90
N ILE A 51 0.00 0.07 -9.49
CA ILE A 51 1.32 -0.48 -9.26
C ILE A 51 2.30 0.31 -10.11
N ILE A 52 3.24 0.97 -9.45
CA ILE A 52 4.22 1.83 -10.12
C ILE A 52 5.38 0.98 -10.65
N ASP A 53 5.88 0.08 -9.79
CA ASP A 53 6.93 -0.86 -10.15
C ASP A 53 6.86 -2.04 -9.17
N ASP A 54 7.83 -2.97 -9.23
CA ASP A 54 7.81 -4.17 -8.38
C ASP A 54 7.85 -3.88 -6.89
N GLU A 55 8.24 -2.67 -6.49
CA GLU A 55 8.46 -2.32 -5.08
C GLU A 55 7.51 -1.25 -4.59
N THR A 56 6.71 -0.66 -5.47
CA THR A 56 5.99 0.57 -5.15
C THR A 56 4.54 0.50 -5.62
N ILE A 57 3.64 0.84 -4.71
CA ILE A 57 2.20 0.92 -4.98
C ILE A 57 1.74 2.34 -4.69
N MET A 58 1.00 2.94 -5.61
CA MET A 58 0.43 4.26 -5.42
C MET A 58 -1.04 4.14 -5.04
N LEU A 59 -1.43 4.77 -3.95
CA LEU A 59 -2.82 4.87 -3.53
C LEU A 59 -3.28 6.31 -3.69
N VAL A 60 -4.51 6.48 -4.14
CA VAL A 60 -5.09 7.81 -4.34
C VAL A 60 -5.96 8.17 -3.15
N ASP A 61 -5.66 9.30 -2.53
CA ASP A 61 -6.51 9.86 -1.48
C ASP A 61 -7.59 10.72 -2.14
N ASN A 62 -8.77 10.17 -2.31
CA ASN A 62 -9.93 10.94 -2.73
C ASN A 62 -10.76 11.36 -1.51
N PHE A 63 -10.99 10.42 -0.60
CA PHE A 63 -11.90 10.64 0.53
C PHE A 63 -11.34 10.15 1.85
N PHE A 64 -10.04 10.13 1.99
CA PHE A 64 -9.41 9.77 3.26
C PHE A 64 -9.76 10.80 4.32
N TYR A 65 -9.99 10.34 5.53
CA TYR A 65 -10.19 11.20 6.68
C TYR A 65 -9.35 10.69 7.85
N LYS A 66 -9.81 9.67 8.58
CA LYS A 66 -8.99 9.05 9.62
C LYS A 66 -7.73 8.43 9.02
N THR A 67 -7.85 7.87 7.82
CA THR A 67 -6.71 7.29 7.11
C THR A 67 -5.63 8.32 6.85
N ALA A 68 -5.99 9.52 6.39
CA ALA A 68 -5.02 10.59 6.14
C ALA A 68 -4.32 11.01 7.43
N ARG A 69 -5.07 11.13 8.51
CA ARG A 69 -4.51 11.51 9.80
C ARG A 69 -3.57 10.42 10.34
N ASN A 70 -3.98 9.16 10.20
CA ASN A 70 -3.15 8.05 10.62
C ASN A 70 -1.82 8.03 9.86
N LEU A 71 -1.86 8.19 8.54
CA LEU A 71 -0.65 8.17 7.73
C LEU A 71 0.29 9.33 8.06
N ALA A 72 -0.26 10.48 8.46
CA ALA A 72 0.56 11.62 8.88
C ALA A 72 1.30 11.34 10.19
N GLU A 73 0.68 10.57 11.09
CA GLU A 73 1.25 10.27 12.41
C GLU A 73 2.03 8.97 12.42
N ASN A 74 1.61 8.00 11.62
CA ASN A 74 2.17 6.65 11.62
C ASN A 74 2.14 6.14 10.18
N PRO A 75 3.20 6.37 9.41
CA PRO A 75 3.21 6.08 7.97
C PRO A 75 3.39 4.61 7.63
N LYS A 76 2.67 3.74 8.31
CA LYS A 76 2.68 2.29 8.09
C LYS A 76 1.33 1.87 7.55
N ILE A 77 1.34 0.89 6.66
CA ILE A 77 0.11 0.44 6.03
C ILE A 77 0.15 -1.08 5.84
N ALA A 78 -1.02 -1.68 5.88
CA ALA A 78 -1.19 -3.07 5.46
C ALA A 78 -2.36 -3.12 4.48
N MET A 79 -2.30 -4.04 3.54
CA MET A 79 -3.38 -4.25 2.60
C MET A 79 -3.51 -5.74 2.33
N VAL A 80 -4.68 -6.16 1.88
CA VAL A 80 -4.91 -7.55 1.55
C VAL A 80 -5.60 -7.63 0.20
N CYS A 81 -5.21 -8.60 -0.60
CA CYS A 81 -5.83 -8.83 -1.90
C CYS A 81 -6.20 -10.31 -2.04
N TYR A 82 -7.23 -10.55 -2.86
CA TYR A 82 -7.74 -11.88 -3.12
C TYR A 82 -8.21 -11.95 -4.57
N ASN A 83 -7.87 -13.04 -5.24
CA ASN A 83 -8.37 -13.31 -6.59
C ASN A 83 -9.21 -14.59 -6.54
N SER A 84 -10.51 -14.44 -6.77
CA SER A 84 -11.44 -15.57 -6.67
C SER A 84 -11.23 -16.64 -7.74
N GLU A 85 -10.61 -16.27 -8.85
CA GLU A 85 -10.33 -17.24 -9.94
C GLU A 85 -9.17 -18.15 -9.60
N THR A 86 -8.09 -17.57 -9.09
CA THR A 86 -6.88 -18.34 -8.74
C THR A 86 -6.89 -18.82 -7.31
N LYS A 87 -7.79 -18.26 -6.47
CA LYS A 87 -7.86 -18.49 -5.03
C LYS A 87 -6.62 -18.00 -4.28
N LYS A 88 -5.81 -17.17 -4.91
CA LYS A 88 -4.63 -16.62 -4.27
C LYS A 88 -4.99 -15.39 -3.44
N SER A 89 -4.29 -15.23 -2.33
CA SER A 89 -4.49 -14.11 -1.42
C SER A 89 -3.16 -13.76 -0.76
N PHE A 90 -2.91 -12.46 -0.64
CA PHE A 90 -1.65 -11.98 -0.05
C PHE A 90 -1.93 -10.79 0.86
N GLN A 91 -1.14 -10.71 1.94
CA GLN A 91 -1.09 -9.52 2.77
C GLN A 91 0.20 -8.78 2.43
N ILE A 92 0.09 -7.50 2.16
CA ILE A 92 1.23 -6.66 1.77
C ILE A 92 1.35 -5.55 2.80
N LYS A 93 2.57 -5.35 3.32
CA LYS A 93 2.83 -4.25 4.25
C LYS A 93 3.85 -3.30 3.64
N GLY A 94 3.80 -2.06 4.04
CA GLY A 94 4.72 -1.07 3.51
C GLY A 94 4.82 0.19 4.33
N ASP A 95 5.76 1.02 3.91
CA ASP A 95 5.97 2.36 4.45
C ASP A 95 5.43 3.37 3.44
N VAL A 96 4.78 4.41 3.93
CA VAL A 96 4.04 5.34 3.09
C VAL A 96 4.68 6.72 3.10
N THR A 97 4.80 7.31 1.93
CA THR A 97 5.14 8.72 1.78
C THR A 97 3.95 9.41 1.13
N VAL A 98 3.41 10.41 1.80
CA VAL A 98 2.26 11.17 1.30
C VAL A 98 2.74 12.49 0.74
N SER A 99 2.32 12.83 -0.48
CA SER A 99 2.64 14.13 -1.08
C SER A 99 1.37 14.84 -1.54
N LYS A 100 1.36 16.15 -1.38
CA LYS A 100 0.28 17.02 -1.82
C LYS A 100 0.76 18.02 -2.85
N GLU A 101 1.99 17.88 -3.28
CA GLU A 101 2.60 18.70 -4.33
C GLU A 101 3.79 17.93 -4.89
N GLY A 102 4.32 18.41 -6.01
CA GLY A 102 5.49 17.82 -6.61
C GLY A 102 5.15 16.80 -7.67
N LYS A 103 6.19 16.15 -8.18
CA LYS A 103 6.12 15.33 -9.37
C LYS A 103 5.16 14.15 -9.23
N ASP A 104 5.26 13.42 -8.13
CA ASP A 104 4.41 12.24 -7.94
C ASP A 104 2.94 12.63 -7.77
N PHE A 105 2.70 13.71 -7.03
CA PHE A 105 1.36 14.22 -6.83
C PHE A 105 0.73 14.66 -8.15
N GLU A 106 1.49 15.42 -8.95
CA GLU A 106 0.98 15.92 -10.23
C GLU A 106 0.69 14.78 -11.21
N ALA A 107 1.57 13.79 -11.25
CA ALA A 107 1.35 12.62 -12.11
C ALA A 107 0.12 11.82 -11.67
N MET A 108 -0.05 11.62 -10.36
CA MET A 108 -1.23 10.96 -9.81
C MET A 108 -2.50 11.71 -10.19
N ARG A 109 -2.47 13.01 -10.01
CA ARG A 109 -3.65 13.85 -10.24
C ARG A 109 -4.07 13.83 -11.70
N ALA A 110 -3.10 13.93 -12.61
CA ALA A 110 -3.36 13.83 -14.04
C ALA A 110 -3.99 12.49 -14.40
N TRP A 111 -3.46 11.41 -13.83
CA TRP A 111 -4.00 10.07 -14.08
C TRP A 111 -5.44 9.95 -13.57
N VAL A 112 -5.70 10.39 -12.35
CA VAL A 112 -7.02 10.33 -11.74
C VAL A 112 -8.04 11.14 -12.53
N HIS A 113 -7.68 12.36 -12.91
CA HIS A 113 -8.58 13.25 -13.63
C HIS A 113 -8.79 12.80 -15.07
N GLY A 114 -7.89 11.98 -15.61
CA GLY A 114 -8.12 11.32 -16.89
C GLY A 114 -9.20 10.23 -16.79
N ILE A 115 -9.42 9.68 -15.59
CA ILE A 115 -10.47 8.70 -15.34
C ILE A 115 -11.78 9.41 -15.02
N ASN A 116 -11.74 10.36 -14.08
CA ASN A 116 -12.89 11.14 -13.65
C ASN A 116 -12.41 12.45 -13.05
N ASN A 117 -12.63 13.55 -13.76
CA ASN A 117 -12.12 14.84 -13.31
C ASN A 117 -12.89 15.46 -12.15
N LYS A 118 -13.93 14.77 -11.66
CA LYS A 118 -14.67 15.21 -10.48
C LYS A 118 -14.11 14.64 -9.19
N LEU A 119 -13.17 13.69 -9.28
CA LEU A 119 -12.56 13.13 -8.09
C LEU A 119 -11.59 14.14 -7.47
N PRO A 120 -11.55 14.24 -6.13
CA PRO A 120 -10.73 15.26 -5.47
C PRO A 120 -9.23 15.10 -5.66
N ALA A 121 -8.73 13.86 -5.71
CA ALA A 121 -7.30 13.57 -5.83
C ALA A 121 -6.49 14.44 -4.87
N LYS A 122 -6.79 14.34 -3.56
CA LYS A 122 -6.27 15.27 -2.55
C LYS A 122 -4.81 15.05 -2.23
N SER A 123 -4.35 13.80 -2.26
CA SER A 123 -2.95 13.49 -2.00
C SER A 123 -2.58 12.16 -2.64
N CYS A 124 -1.29 11.99 -2.83
CA CYS A 124 -0.69 10.79 -3.39
C CYS A 124 0.01 10.03 -2.28
N ALA A 125 -0.39 8.79 -2.03
CA ALA A 125 0.25 7.94 -1.03
C ALA A 125 1.08 6.88 -1.74
N MET A 126 2.40 7.06 -1.72
CA MET A 126 3.32 6.08 -2.29
C MET A 126 3.71 5.08 -1.22
N VAL A 127 3.45 3.81 -1.50
CA VAL A 127 3.75 2.72 -0.57
C VAL A 127 4.97 1.98 -1.07
N LYS A 128 6.01 1.94 -0.24
CA LYS A 128 7.17 1.09 -0.48
C LYS A 128 6.91 -0.23 0.22
N VAL A 129 6.84 -1.30 -0.55
CA VAL A 129 6.53 -2.63 0.00
C VAL A 129 7.70 -3.12 0.85
N THR A 130 7.41 -3.53 2.07
CA THR A 130 8.43 -4.02 3.01
C THR A 130 8.27 -5.49 3.35
N GLU A 131 7.05 -6.02 3.31
CA GLU A 131 6.79 -7.41 3.66
C GLU A 131 5.60 -7.93 2.87
N ILE A 132 5.65 -9.19 2.49
CA ILE A 132 4.55 -9.88 1.81
C ILE A 132 4.33 -11.22 2.50
N TYR A 133 3.08 -11.51 2.82
CA TYR A 133 2.71 -12.76 3.49
C TYR A 133 1.66 -13.49 2.66
N ASN A 134 1.74 -14.81 2.68
CA ASN A 134 0.70 -15.65 2.10
C ASN A 134 -0.54 -15.57 2.99
N ALA A 135 -1.67 -15.21 2.42
CA ALA A 135 -2.94 -15.11 3.14
C ALA A 135 -3.94 -16.18 2.69
N MET A 136 -3.50 -17.12 1.84
CA MET A 136 -4.35 -18.24 1.46
C MET A 136 -4.48 -19.20 2.63
N TRP A 137 -5.64 -19.84 2.75
CA TRP A 137 -5.82 -20.85 3.78
C TRP A 137 -4.97 -22.08 3.44
N GLY A 138 -4.57 -22.83 4.47
CA GLY A 138 -3.76 -24.04 4.29
C GLY A 138 -2.45 -23.97 5.05
N PRO A 139 -1.55 -24.94 4.84
CA PRO A 139 -0.31 -25.04 5.62
C PRO A 139 0.63 -23.84 5.47
N ALA A 140 0.55 -23.10 4.38
CA ALA A 140 1.40 -21.94 4.16
C ALA A 140 0.77 -20.62 4.64
N ALA A 141 -0.45 -20.68 5.22
CA ALA A 141 -1.13 -19.47 5.66
C ALA A 141 -0.29 -18.71 6.68
N GLY A 142 -0.18 -17.40 6.46
CA GLY A 142 0.56 -16.53 7.35
C GLY A 142 2.06 -16.53 7.16
N LYS A 143 2.59 -17.35 6.27
CA LYS A 143 4.03 -17.39 6.07
C LYS A 143 4.51 -16.21 5.23
N GLN A 144 5.61 -15.63 5.64
CA GLN A 144 6.25 -14.55 4.90
C GLN A 144 6.91 -15.10 3.64
N ILE A 145 6.67 -14.46 2.51
CA ILE A 145 7.24 -14.90 1.24
C ILE A 145 8.22 -13.88 0.66
N ALA A 146 8.22 -12.67 1.21
CA ALA A 146 9.18 -11.66 0.79
C ALA A 146 9.23 -10.51 1.81
#